data_7922049f00c6e7aceb5577057f048220
#
_entry.id   7922049f00c6e7aceb5577057f048220
#
_cell.length_a   1.000
_cell.length_b   1.000
_cell.length_c   1.000
_cell.angle_alpha   90.00
_cell.angle_beta   90.00
_cell.angle_gamma   90.00
#
_symmetry.space_group_name_H-M   'P 1'
#
loop_
_entity.id
_entity.type
_entity.pdbx_description
1 polymer ?
#
loop_
_entity_poly.entity_id
_entity_poly.type
_entity_poly.pdbx_seq_one_letter_code
_entity_poly.pdbx_strand_id
1 'polypeptide(L)'
;AFLGFVVQECHSTASIGYGTLFTHVSVRIASGVYVGPRCHIAMATLEEDCLISPGVHVTSGPHTHGINEPGMLISKQPGDLRQVVIGSGAWIGSCAVIMADVGGLSVVGAGAVVAKPLPSRVVAVGVPARVIRRR
;
A
#
# COMPACT_ATOMS: atom_id res chain seq x y z
N ALA A 1 9.36 -9.03 16.33
CA ALA A 1 10.45 -10.01 16.21
C ALA A 1 10.13 -11.08 15.15
N PHE A 2 8.96 -11.70 15.20
CA PHE A 2 8.60 -12.75 14.24
C PHE A 2 8.52 -12.24 12.79
N LEU A 3 7.97 -11.06 12.57
CA LEU A 3 7.86 -10.47 11.22
C LEU A 3 9.21 -10.19 10.57
N GLY A 4 10.26 -9.94 11.34
CA GLY A 4 11.61 -9.80 10.81
C GLY A 4 12.15 -11.04 10.09
N PHE A 5 11.50 -12.21 10.24
CA PHE A 5 11.82 -13.44 9.51
C PHE A 5 10.94 -13.68 8.29
N VAL A 6 9.82 -12.95 8.16
CA VAL A 6 8.81 -13.14 7.11
C VAL A 6 8.89 -12.05 6.05
N VAL A 7 9.24 -10.82 6.46
CA VAL A 7 9.39 -9.66 5.57
C VAL A 7 10.83 -9.20 5.52
N GLN A 8 11.21 -8.46 4.49
CA GLN A 8 12.58 -8.02 4.28
C GLN A 8 13.09 -7.13 5.42
N GLU A 9 12.23 -6.25 5.94
CA GLU A 9 12.57 -5.34 7.02
C GLU A 9 11.32 -4.99 7.83
N CYS A 10 11.43 -5.04 9.15
CA CYS A 10 10.40 -4.57 10.07
C CYS A 10 11.07 -3.94 11.30
N HIS A 11 10.93 -2.61 11.42
CA HIS A 11 11.50 -1.90 12.56
C HIS A 11 10.80 -2.29 13.86
N SER A 12 11.56 -2.34 14.96
CA SER A 12 11.07 -2.79 16.28
C SER A 12 9.97 -1.89 16.87
N THR A 13 9.86 -0.63 16.42
CA THR A 13 8.83 0.32 16.86
C THR A 13 7.57 0.29 16.00
N ALA A 14 7.55 -0.52 14.93
CA ALA A 14 6.34 -0.68 14.12
C ALA A 14 5.25 -1.45 14.89
N SER A 15 4.02 -1.04 14.70
CA SER A 15 2.84 -1.68 15.30
C SER A 15 1.96 -2.30 14.22
N ILE A 16 1.73 -3.61 14.31
CA ILE A 16 0.98 -4.36 13.31
C ILE A 16 -0.28 -4.94 13.94
N GLY A 17 -1.42 -4.59 13.38
CA GLY A 17 -2.73 -5.05 13.83
C GLY A 17 -3.00 -6.53 13.50
N TYR A 18 -3.85 -7.14 14.32
CA TYR A 18 -4.24 -8.54 14.20
C TYR A 18 -4.86 -8.86 12.83
N GLY A 19 -4.52 -10.02 12.29
CA GLY A 19 -5.07 -10.52 11.03
C GLY A 19 -4.54 -9.83 9.77
N THR A 20 -3.52 -8.99 9.91
CA THR A 20 -2.83 -8.41 8.75
C THR A 20 -1.97 -9.46 8.07
N LEU A 21 -2.08 -9.55 6.74
CA LEU A 21 -1.36 -10.48 5.90
C LEU A 21 -0.29 -9.76 5.09
N PHE A 22 0.91 -10.33 5.10
CA PHE A 22 2.01 -9.93 4.23
C PHE A 22 2.21 -11.03 3.18
N THR A 23 1.98 -10.70 1.91
CA THR A 23 1.98 -11.70 0.83
C THR A 23 3.24 -11.68 -0.02
N HIS A 24 4.19 -10.81 0.31
CA HIS A 24 5.47 -10.78 -0.38
C HIS A 24 6.60 -10.46 0.60
N VAL A 25 7.72 -11.18 0.44
CA VAL A 25 8.89 -11.04 1.33
C VAL A 25 9.60 -9.69 1.22
N SER A 26 9.44 -8.96 0.10
CA SER A 26 10.08 -7.65 -0.12
C SER A 26 9.47 -6.50 0.69
N VAL A 27 8.49 -6.76 1.53
CA VAL A 27 7.89 -5.72 2.38
C VAL A 27 8.93 -5.12 3.31
N ARG A 28 8.96 -3.78 3.37
CA ARG A 28 9.80 -3.00 4.29
C ARG A 28 8.91 -2.11 5.14
N ILE A 29 9.14 -2.14 6.45
CA ILE A 29 8.35 -1.40 7.43
C ILE A 29 9.31 -0.58 8.30
N ALA A 30 9.30 0.72 8.13
CA ALA A 30 10.18 1.65 8.84
C ALA A 30 9.71 1.90 10.29
N SER A 31 10.44 2.77 10.99
CA SER A 31 10.15 3.15 12.37
C SER A 31 8.82 3.89 12.50
N GLY A 32 8.14 3.70 13.61
CA GLY A 32 6.89 4.40 13.94
C GLY A 32 5.68 4.06 13.07
N VAL A 33 5.82 3.14 12.11
CA VAL A 33 4.71 2.72 11.24
C VAL A 33 3.62 2.05 12.06
N TYR A 34 2.38 2.45 11.82
CA TYR A 34 1.20 1.74 12.30
C TYR A 34 0.48 1.08 11.13
N VAL A 35 0.25 -0.22 11.23
CA VAL A 35 -0.61 -0.98 10.32
C VAL A 35 -1.79 -1.53 11.12
N GLY A 36 -2.99 -1.09 10.78
CA GLY A 36 -4.23 -1.53 11.40
C GLY A 36 -4.52 -3.01 11.16
N PRO A 37 -5.55 -3.55 11.83
CA PRO A 37 -5.94 -4.95 11.68
C PRO A 37 -6.51 -5.24 10.29
N ARG A 38 -6.36 -6.51 9.88
CA ARG A 38 -6.93 -7.06 8.64
C ARG A 38 -6.52 -6.31 7.38
N CYS A 39 -5.32 -5.75 7.36
CA CYS A 39 -4.72 -5.23 6.13
C CYS A 39 -4.15 -6.37 5.29
N HIS A 40 -4.00 -6.12 4.01
CA HIS A 40 -3.35 -7.02 3.07
C HIS A 40 -2.23 -6.25 2.37
N ILE A 41 -1.00 -6.58 2.68
CA ILE A 41 0.17 -5.85 2.21
C ILE A 41 1.00 -6.76 1.32
N ALA A 42 1.05 -6.42 0.02
CA ALA A 42 1.90 -7.10 -0.95
C ALA A 42 3.28 -6.43 -1.05
N MET A 43 3.82 -6.18 -2.24
CA MET A 43 5.12 -5.54 -2.40
C MET A 43 5.04 -4.07 -2.00
N ALA A 44 5.47 -3.73 -0.79
CA ALA A 44 5.34 -2.39 -0.26
C ALA A 44 6.56 -1.95 0.56
N THR A 45 6.84 -0.65 0.49
CA THR A 45 7.71 0.07 1.43
C THR A 45 6.84 1.05 2.20
N LEU A 46 6.72 0.83 3.50
CA LEU A 46 6.01 1.72 4.42
C LEU A 46 7.07 2.58 5.11
N GLU A 47 7.14 3.86 4.74
CA GLU A 47 8.11 4.79 5.27
C GLU A 47 7.73 5.26 6.69
N GLU A 48 8.64 5.95 7.34
CA GLU A 48 8.54 6.34 8.75
C GLU A 48 7.21 7.01 9.11
N ASP A 49 6.67 6.64 10.26
CA ASP A 49 5.47 7.24 10.85
C ASP A 49 4.21 7.24 9.97
N CYS A 50 4.17 6.43 8.90
CA CYS A 50 2.93 6.33 8.14
C CYS A 50 1.86 5.52 8.91
N LEU A 51 0.61 5.90 8.68
CA LEU A 51 -0.56 5.31 9.33
C LEU A 51 -1.42 4.57 8.30
N ILE A 52 -1.51 3.26 8.44
CA ILE A 52 -2.33 2.40 7.58
C ILE A 52 -3.56 1.98 8.40
N SER A 53 -4.72 2.48 8.04
CA SER A 53 -5.97 2.17 8.75
C SER A 53 -6.44 0.73 8.50
N PRO A 54 -7.41 0.22 9.29
CA PRO A 54 -7.91 -1.14 9.15
C PRO A 54 -8.42 -1.48 7.75
N GLY A 55 -8.18 -2.72 7.31
CA GLY A 55 -8.72 -3.24 6.07
C GLY A 55 -8.10 -2.67 4.78
N VAL A 56 -7.01 -1.93 4.88
CA VAL A 56 -6.31 -1.41 3.71
C VAL A 56 -5.66 -2.53 2.92
N HIS A 57 -5.77 -2.45 1.59
CA HIS A 57 -5.07 -3.33 0.66
C HIS A 57 -4.00 -2.55 -0.09
N VAL A 58 -2.74 -2.98 0.04
CA VAL A 58 -1.62 -2.49 -0.79
C VAL A 58 -1.25 -3.60 -1.75
N THR A 59 -1.40 -3.36 -3.04
CA THR A 59 -1.09 -4.35 -4.09
C THR A 59 0.37 -4.25 -4.52
N SER A 60 0.81 -5.20 -5.37
CA SER A 60 2.13 -5.17 -6.00
C SER A 60 2.11 -4.33 -7.29
N GLY A 61 1.59 -3.11 -7.21
CA GLY A 61 1.37 -2.24 -8.36
C GLY A 61 0.01 -2.49 -9.04
N PRO A 62 -0.30 -1.75 -10.12
CA PRO A 62 -1.59 -1.82 -10.80
C PRO A 62 -1.71 -2.97 -11.82
N HIS A 63 -0.60 -3.63 -12.17
CA HIS A 63 -0.53 -4.60 -13.27
C HIS A 63 -0.02 -5.97 -12.80
N THR A 64 -0.62 -6.51 -11.73
CA THR A 64 -0.23 -7.82 -11.17
C THR A 64 -0.45 -8.99 -12.11
N HIS A 65 -1.30 -8.82 -13.12
CA HIS A 65 -1.52 -9.74 -14.23
C HIS A 65 -1.51 -9.00 -15.55
N GLY A 66 -0.97 -9.64 -16.62
CA GLY A 66 -1.10 -9.14 -17.98
C GLY A 66 -2.52 -9.32 -18.50
N ILE A 67 -3.00 -8.35 -19.28
CA ILE A 67 -4.36 -8.37 -19.86
C ILE A 67 -4.39 -8.04 -21.35
N ASN A 68 -3.20 -7.85 -21.97
CA ASN A 68 -3.10 -7.30 -23.33
C ASN A 68 -3.19 -8.34 -24.45
N GLU A 69 -3.20 -9.64 -24.09
CA GLU A 69 -3.27 -10.76 -25.05
C GLU A 69 -4.68 -11.37 -25.02
N PRO A 70 -5.61 -10.93 -25.90
CA PRO A 70 -7.02 -11.37 -25.85
C PRO A 70 -7.22 -12.87 -26.01
N GLY A 71 -6.30 -13.53 -26.73
CA GLY A 71 -6.36 -14.99 -26.98
C GLY A 71 -5.73 -15.85 -25.88
N MET A 72 -5.20 -15.24 -24.82
CA MET A 72 -4.51 -15.93 -23.75
C MET A 72 -5.25 -15.75 -22.42
N LEU A 73 -5.34 -16.82 -21.63
CA LEU A 73 -5.90 -16.75 -20.28
C LEU A 73 -5.11 -15.74 -19.44
N ILE A 74 -5.80 -14.87 -18.68
CA ILE A 74 -5.16 -13.87 -17.83
C ILE A 74 -4.17 -14.51 -16.85
N SER A 75 -4.49 -15.67 -16.29
CA SER A 75 -3.62 -16.43 -15.39
C SER A 75 -2.29 -16.88 -16.02
N LYS A 76 -2.18 -16.84 -17.35
CA LYS A 76 -0.98 -17.24 -18.10
C LYS A 76 -0.20 -16.04 -18.64
N GLN A 77 -0.75 -14.85 -18.55
CA GLN A 77 -0.08 -13.64 -18.99
C GLN A 77 0.85 -13.13 -17.88
N PRO A 78 2.10 -12.74 -18.20
CA PRO A 78 3.01 -12.18 -17.23
C PRO A 78 2.49 -10.85 -16.71
N GLY A 79 2.58 -10.64 -15.39
CA GLY A 79 2.31 -9.35 -14.76
C GLY A 79 3.56 -8.50 -14.62
N ASP A 80 3.38 -7.24 -14.27
CA ASP A 80 4.44 -6.31 -13.91
C ASP A 80 4.28 -5.96 -12.41
N LEU A 81 4.99 -6.70 -11.57
CA LEU A 81 4.95 -6.49 -10.11
C LEU A 81 5.87 -5.35 -9.73
N ARG A 82 5.38 -4.43 -8.92
CA ARG A 82 6.13 -3.26 -8.46
C ARG A 82 6.02 -3.07 -6.96
N GLN A 83 7.12 -2.58 -6.37
CA GLN A 83 7.11 -2.08 -5.01
C GLN A 83 6.30 -0.79 -4.96
N VAL A 84 5.28 -0.75 -4.10
CA VAL A 84 4.48 0.44 -3.82
C VAL A 84 5.06 1.14 -2.60
N VAL A 85 5.31 2.45 -2.71
CA VAL A 85 5.86 3.26 -1.63
C VAL A 85 4.75 4.09 -0.99
N ILE A 86 4.59 3.96 0.33
CA ILE A 86 3.76 4.85 1.14
C ILE A 86 4.71 5.74 1.94
N GLY A 87 4.72 7.02 1.59
CA GLY A 87 5.68 8.00 2.08
C GLY A 87 5.51 8.35 3.54
N SER A 88 6.58 8.85 4.14
CA SER A 88 6.65 9.19 5.57
C SER A 88 5.50 10.07 6.02
N GLY A 89 4.88 9.73 7.15
CA GLY A 89 3.76 10.47 7.73
C GLY A 89 2.47 10.47 6.89
N ALA A 90 2.37 9.65 5.86
CA ALA A 90 1.12 9.51 5.11
C ALA A 90 0.06 8.78 5.94
N TRP A 91 -1.20 9.12 5.72
CA TRP A 91 -2.33 8.45 6.33
C TRP A 91 -3.23 7.82 5.27
N ILE A 92 -3.39 6.51 5.34
CA ILE A 92 -4.25 5.73 4.45
C ILE A 92 -5.53 5.37 5.21
N GLY A 93 -6.64 5.90 4.76
CA GLY A 93 -7.97 5.66 5.34
C GLY A 93 -8.45 4.21 5.18
N SER A 94 -9.35 3.80 6.07
CA SER A 94 -9.85 2.43 6.15
C SER A 94 -10.38 1.90 4.82
N CYS A 95 -10.08 0.64 4.53
CA CYS A 95 -10.55 -0.07 3.34
C CYS A 95 -10.11 0.57 2.01
N ALA A 96 -9.12 1.45 2.00
CA ALA A 96 -8.55 1.96 0.76
C ALA A 96 -7.75 0.87 0.03
N VAL A 97 -7.70 0.97 -1.30
CA VAL A 97 -6.89 0.10 -2.16
C VAL A 97 -5.78 0.94 -2.77
N ILE A 98 -4.54 0.56 -2.51
CA ILE A 98 -3.37 1.31 -2.94
C ILE A 98 -2.60 0.48 -3.97
N MET A 99 -2.63 0.94 -5.23
CA MET A 99 -1.96 0.28 -6.35
C MET A 99 -0.78 1.12 -6.89
N ALA A 100 -0.55 2.31 -6.34
CA ALA A 100 0.50 3.22 -6.76
C ALA A 100 1.03 4.02 -5.56
N ASP A 101 2.17 4.66 -5.73
CA ASP A 101 2.85 5.38 -4.65
C ASP A 101 2.01 6.51 -4.08
N VAL A 102 2.10 6.69 -2.77
CA VAL A 102 1.50 7.81 -2.04
C VAL A 102 2.61 8.66 -1.43
N GLY A 103 2.69 9.91 -1.85
CA GLY A 103 3.68 10.85 -1.34
C GLY A 103 3.54 11.14 0.16
N GLY A 104 4.64 11.47 0.81
CA GLY A 104 4.69 11.72 2.25
C GLY A 104 3.74 12.81 2.71
N LEU A 105 3.28 12.71 3.96
CA LEU A 105 2.34 13.64 4.60
C LEU A 105 0.99 13.79 3.86
N SER A 106 0.67 12.89 2.94
CA SER A 106 -0.60 12.88 2.23
C SER A 106 -1.65 12.06 2.96
N VAL A 107 -2.90 12.34 2.67
CA VAL A 107 -4.07 11.65 3.22
C VAL A 107 -4.86 11.01 2.10
N VAL A 108 -5.10 9.73 2.21
CA VAL A 108 -6.01 8.98 1.33
C VAL A 108 -7.30 8.69 2.09
N GLY A 109 -8.43 9.11 1.56
CA GLY A 109 -9.73 8.89 2.19
C GLY A 109 -10.12 7.42 2.27
N ALA A 110 -10.98 7.09 3.24
CA ALA A 110 -11.50 5.73 3.40
C ALA A 110 -12.20 5.24 2.11
N GLY A 111 -12.00 3.97 1.76
CA GLY A 111 -12.57 3.37 0.57
C GLY A 111 -12.05 3.88 -0.77
N ALA A 112 -11.05 4.77 -0.77
CA ALA A 112 -10.48 5.29 -2.01
C ALA A 112 -9.65 4.23 -2.74
N VAL A 113 -9.54 4.35 -4.07
CA VAL A 113 -8.70 3.50 -4.91
C VAL A 113 -7.63 4.35 -5.58
N VAL A 114 -6.39 4.21 -5.11
CA VAL A 114 -5.23 4.93 -5.64
C VAL A 114 -4.62 4.12 -6.78
N ALA A 115 -5.01 4.44 -8.01
CA ALA A 115 -4.52 3.77 -9.22
C ALA A 115 -3.33 4.48 -9.89
N LYS A 116 -3.06 5.72 -9.52
CA LYS A 116 -1.94 6.53 -10.02
C LYS A 116 -1.21 7.18 -8.85
N PRO A 117 0.11 7.45 -8.98
CA PRO A 117 0.88 8.07 -7.93
C PRO A 117 0.27 9.39 -7.44
N LEU A 118 0.27 9.58 -6.13
CA LEU A 118 -0.16 10.82 -5.48
C LEU A 118 1.06 11.60 -5.00
N PRO A 119 1.09 12.93 -5.22
CA PRO A 119 2.16 13.77 -4.70
C PRO A 119 2.10 13.87 -3.18
N SER A 120 3.16 14.41 -2.57
CA SER A 120 3.20 14.69 -1.15
C SER A 120 2.27 15.85 -0.75
N ARG A 121 1.82 15.84 0.50
CA ARG A 121 1.04 16.92 1.13
C ARG A 121 -0.29 17.21 0.42
N VAL A 122 -0.99 16.17 0.02
CA VAL A 122 -2.33 16.28 -0.58
C VAL A 122 -3.36 15.47 0.19
N VAL A 123 -4.62 15.79 -0.01
CA VAL A 123 -5.77 14.96 0.38
C VAL A 123 -6.42 14.44 -0.88
N ALA A 124 -6.49 13.11 -1.02
CA ALA A 124 -7.10 12.44 -2.17
C ALA A 124 -8.22 11.50 -1.70
N VAL A 125 -9.33 11.49 -2.43
CA VAL A 125 -10.50 10.66 -2.10
C VAL A 125 -11.14 10.10 -3.37
N GLY A 126 -11.94 9.08 -3.21
CA GLY A 126 -12.81 8.54 -4.27
C GLY A 126 -12.24 7.35 -5.03
N VAL A 127 -13.03 6.88 -6.01
CA VAL A 127 -12.74 5.75 -6.90
C VAL A 127 -12.98 6.18 -8.34
N PRO A 128 -11.92 6.43 -9.11
CA PRO A 128 -10.52 6.49 -8.73
C PRO A 128 -10.21 7.69 -7.82
N ALA A 129 -9.19 7.59 -6.98
CA ALA A 129 -8.80 8.66 -6.07
C ALA A 129 -8.38 9.92 -6.85
N ARG A 130 -8.87 11.08 -6.39
CA ARG A 130 -8.53 12.38 -6.93
C ARG A 130 -8.10 13.32 -5.81
N VAL A 131 -7.10 14.12 -6.08
CA VAL A 131 -6.68 15.18 -5.16
C VAL A 131 -7.78 16.22 -5.08
N ILE A 132 -8.29 16.47 -3.88
CA ILE A 132 -9.33 17.47 -3.61
C ILE A 132 -8.78 18.75 -2.99
N ARG A 133 -7.63 18.68 -2.35
CA ARG A 133 -6.92 19.85 -1.82
C ARG A 133 -5.47 19.52 -1.47
N ARG A 134 -4.67 20.56 -1.28
CA ARG A 134 -3.39 20.45 -0.59
C ARG A 134 -3.59 20.46 0.93
N ARG A 135 -2.65 19.85 1.63
CA ARG A 135 -2.61 19.82 3.09
C ARG A 135 -1.75 20.95 3.63
#